data_0b22ba4935eb85642a52b1289350f7ec
#
_entry.id   0b22ba4935eb85642a52b1289350f7ec
#
_cell.length_a   1.000
_cell.length_b   1.000
_cell.length_c   1.000
_cell.angle_alpha   90.00
_cell.angle_beta   90.00
_cell.angle_gamma   90.00
#
_symmetry.space_group_name_H-M   'P 1'
#
loop_
_entity.id
_entity.type
_entity.pdbx_description
1 polymer ?
#
loop_
_entity_poly.entity_id
_entity_poly.type
_entity_poly.pdbx_seq_one_letter_code
_entity_poly.pdbx_strand_id
1 'polypeptide(L)'
;MSDRIICGYKPAPLGSNPARWPRGTTIRYRVALTGLPGIDRDLFRRVFRSACDSWQGVCGIEFAEVESRESLTVTTMVQQQGGVLADAELPYLTGRTTPLQMRFDAREPWAVGQPIPANRIGLQVVAEHELGHVLGLDHGGTDLMRPTYDPRMTIGDWERQLVVQAYGPPKPKTPTPVDPVADQELFRLVSRAGGLVLLVREGLTVERMQ
;
A
#
# COMPACT_ATOMS: atom_id res chain seq x y z
N MET A 1 -24.11 2.47 -10.41
CA MET A 1 -22.90 3.25 -10.15
C MET A 1 -22.16 3.34 -11.46
N SER A 2 -21.81 4.54 -11.96
CA SER A 2 -21.06 4.66 -13.21
C SER A 2 -19.67 4.04 -12.97
N ASP A 3 -19.19 3.27 -13.95
CA ASP A 3 -17.86 2.64 -13.91
C ASP A 3 -16.78 3.71 -13.83
N ARG A 4 -16.37 4.06 -12.62
CA ARG A 4 -15.28 5.02 -12.42
C ARG A 4 -13.96 4.41 -12.87
N ILE A 5 -13.22 5.13 -13.69
CA ILE A 5 -11.88 4.74 -14.10
C ILE A 5 -10.94 5.00 -12.92
N ILE A 6 -10.27 3.94 -12.44
CA ILE A 6 -9.37 4.06 -11.31
C ILE A 6 -8.12 4.87 -11.70
N CYS A 7 -7.57 4.62 -12.88
CA CYS A 7 -6.29 5.16 -13.32
C CYS A 7 -6.37 5.74 -14.74
N GLY A 8 -5.76 6.91 -14.95
CA GLY A 8 -5.64 7.58 -16.25
C GLY A 8 -4.53 7.00 -17.14
N TYR A 9 -3.98 5.88 -16.78
CA TYR A 9 -2.86 5.25 -17.46
C TYR A 9 -3.19 4.85 -18.91
N LYS A 10 -2.23 5.11 -19.81
CA LYS A 10 -2.26 4.60 -21.18
C LYS A 10 -1.34 3.37 -21.28
N PRO A 11 -1.83 2.25 -21.81
CA PRO A 11 -1.01 1.06 -21.96
C PRO A 11 0.25 1.36 -22.78
N ALA A 12 1.33 0.66 -22.48
CA ALA A 12 2.56 0.75 -23.23
C ALA A 12 2.35 0.36 -24.70
N PRO A 13 3.11 0.91 -25.63
CA PRO A 13 3.10 0.44 -27.01
C PRO A 13 3.46 -1.05 -27.07
N LEU A 14 2.73 -1.81 -27.88
CA LEU A 14 3.01 -3.22 -28.16
C LEU A 14 4.50 -3.40 -28.52
N GLY A 15 5.21 -4.26 -27.79
CA GLY A 15 6.63 -4.55 -28.04
C GLY A 15 7.62 -3.73 -27.18
N SER A 16 7.16 -2.81 -26.34
CA SER A 16 8.03 -2.17 -25.35
C SER A 16 8.41 -3.19 -24.27
N ASN A 17 9.72 -3.35 -24.03
CA ASN A 17 10.19 -4.18 -22.92
C ASN A 17 10.10 -3.33 -21.64
N PRO A 18 9.21 -3.66 -20.68
CA PRO A 18 9.04 -2.83 -19.49
C PRO A 18 10.33 -2.83 -18.68
N ALA A 19 10.85 -1.65 -18.38
CA ALA A 19 11.90 -1.51 -17.38
C ALA A 19 11.33 -2.00 -16.05
N ARG A 20 12.13 -2.76 -15.31
CA ARG A 20 11.76 -3.27 -14.00
C ARG A 20 12.80 -2.83 -12.98
N TRP A 21 12.38 -2.70 -11.76
CA TRP A 21 13.32 -2.50 -10.67
C TRP A 21 14.26 -3.72 -10.57
N PRO A 22 15.53 -3.54 -10.23
CA PRO A 22 16.38 -4.66 -9.88
C PRO A 22 15.81 -5.47 -8.72
N ARG A 23 16.01 -6.78 -8.71
CA ARG A 23 15.59 -7.63 -7.57
C ARG A 23 16.23 -7.15 -6.29
N GLY A 24 15.46 -7.14 -5.20
CA GLY A 24 15.91 -6.69 -3.90
C GLY A 24 16.00 -5.17 -3.75
N THR A 25 15.52 -4.40 -4.74
CA THR A 25 15.43 -2.94 -4.63
C THR A 25 14.55 -2.52 -3.46
N THR A 26 14.99 -1.48 -2.76
CA THR A 26 14.14 -0.67 -1.89
C THR A 26 13.69 0.56 -2.66
N ILE A 27 12.41 0.65 -3.00
CA ILE A 27 11.81 1.82 -3.64
C ILE A 27 11.65 2.91 -2.58
N ARG A 28 12.39 3.99 -2.74
CA ARG A 28 12.36 5.12 -1.82
C ARG A 28 11.25 6.08 -2.26
N TYR A 29 10.24 6.31 -1.43
CA TYR A 29 9.15 7.21 -1.76
C TYR A 29 9.11 8.43 -0.84
N ARG A 30 8.60 9.53 -1.36
CA ARG A 30 8.36 10.75 -0.61
C ARG A 30 6.91 11.21 -0.79
N VAL A 31 6.22 11.42 0.33
CA VAL A 31 4.86 11.98 0.33
C VAL A 31 4.97 13.51 0.33
N ALA A 32 4.74 14.11 -0.85
CA ALA A 32 4.86 15.55 -1.07
C ALA A 32 3.51 16.30 -1.02
N LEU A 33 2.39 15.58 -0.85
CA LEU A 33 1.07 16.18 -0.67
C LEU A 33 0.88 16.69 0.76
N THR A 34 -0.01 17.67 0.92
CA THR A 34 -0.41 18.24 2.23
C THR A 34 -1.60 17.51 2.85
N GLY A 35 -2.32 16.70 2.07
CA GLY A 35 -3.52 15.94 2.44
C GLY A 35 -4.50 15.87 1.27
N LEU A 36 -5.61 15.17 1.50
CA LEU A 36 -6.75 15.07 0.60
C LEU A 36 -8.01 15.53 1.38
N PRO A 37 -9.13 15.85 0.72
CA PRO A 37 -10.34 16.25 1.42
C PRO A 37 -10.76 15.26 2.50
N GLY A 38 -10.74 15.69 3.77
CA GLY A 38 -11.05 14.85 4.92
C GLY A 38 -9.96 13.87 5.37
N ILE A 39 -8.78 13.91 4.76
CA ILE A 39 -7.63 13.06 5.08
C ILE A 39 -6.39 13.94 5.20
N ASP A 40 -5.90 14.13 6.41
CA ASP A 40 -4.66 14.85 6.64
C ASP A 40 -3.43 14.06 6.13
N ARG A 41 -2.28 14.73 6.08
CA ARG A 41 -1.04 14.14 5.58
C ARG A 41 -0.62 12.90 6.35
N ASP A 42 -0.77 12.90 7.67
CA ASP A 42 -0.30 11.79 8.51
C ASP A 42 -1.21 10.56 8.36
N LEU A 43 -2.51 10.77 8.25
CA LEU A 43 -3.45 9.69 7.93
C LEU A 43 -3.16 9.12 6.52
N PHE A 44 -2.92 10.01 5.54
CA PHE A 44 -2.52 9.57 4.20
C PHE A 44 -1.26 8.70 4.24
N ARG A 45 -0.20 9.17 4.94
CA ARG A 45 1.06 8.42 5.10
C ARG A 45 0.86 7.03 5.70
N ARG A 46 0.01 6.91 6.72
CA ARG A 46 -0.31 5.60 7.33
C ARG A 46 -0.99 4.67 6.34
N VAL A 47 -1.99 5.16 5.60
CA VAL A 47 -2.71 4.37 4.60
C VAL A 47 -1.79 3.98 3.46
N PHE A 48 -0.98 4.91 2.96
CA PHE A 48 -0.02 4.65 1.89
C PHE A 48 1.03 3.62 2.30
N ARG A 49 1.52 3.69 3.53
CA ARG A 49 2.42 2.68 4.09
C ARG A 49 1.76 1.30 4.15
N SER A 50 0.49 1.22 4.57
CA SER A 50 -0.27 -0.04 4.55
C SER A 50 -0.37 -0.62 3.13
N ALA A 51 -0.58 0.22 2.11
CA ALA A 51 -0.57 -0.21 0.72
C ALA A 51 0.82 -0.73 0.27
N CYS A 52 1.90 -0.07 0.69
CA CYS A 52 3.26 -0.56 0.48
C CYS A 52 3.49 -1.93 1.15
N ASP A 53 3.01 -2.10 2.39
CA ASP A 53 3.13 -3.35 3.16
C ASP A 53 2.38 -4.51 2.49
N SER A 54 1.24 -4.23 1.83
CA SER A 54 0.51 -5.24 1.04
C SER A 54 1.40 -5.81 -0.07
N TRP A 55 2.09 -4.96 -0.82
CA TRP A 55 3.00 -5.41 -1.88
C TRP A 55 4.28 -6.07 -1.35
N GLN A 56 4.86 -5.55 -0.27
CA GLN A 56 6.00 -6.19 0.41
C GLN A 56 5.65 -7.58 0.95
N GLY A 57 4.38 -7.80 1.28
CA GLY A 57 3.87 -9.10 1.70
C GLY A 57 3.77 -10.14 0.59
N VAL A 58 3.90 -9.74 -0.67
CA VAL A 58 3.74 -10.66 -1.82
C VAL A 58 4.97 -10.77 -2.72
N CYS A 59 5.91 -9.84 -2.69
CA CYS A 59 7.11 -9.91 -3.53
C CYS A 59 8.36 -9.37 -2.83
N GLY A 60 9.53 -9.57 -3.44
CA GLY A 60 10.84 -9.23 -2.89
C GLY A 60 11.24 -7.75 -3.00
N ILE A 61 10.30 -6.85 -3.31
CA ILE A 61 10.51 -5.40 -3.27
C ILE A 61 10.27 -4.87 -1.85
N GLU A 62 10.99 -3.85 -1.46
CA GLU A 62 10.77 -3.08 -0.23
C GLU A 62 10.41 -1.63 -0.57
N PHE A 63 9.67 -0.99 0.31
CA PHE A 63 9.37 0.44 0.23
C PHE A 63 9.91 1.15 1.48
N ALA A 64 10.49 2.32 1.31
CA ALA A 64 10.97 3.15 2.40
C ALA A 64 10.58 4.61 2.18
N GLU A 65 9.92 5.21 3.17
CA GLU A 65 9.63 6.63 3.15
C GLU A 65 10.90 7.43 3.44
N VAL A 66 11.13 8.48 2.64
CA VAL A 66 12.30 9.35 2.74
C VAL A 66 11.90 10.82 2.55
N GLU A 67 12.72 11.73 3.08
CA GLU A 67 12.50 13.16 2.88
C GLU A 67 13.18 13.69 1.60
N SER A 68 14.15 12.96 1.06
CA SER A 68 14.89 13.34 -0.15
C SER A 68 15.50 12.13 -0.86
N ARG A 69 15.97 12.33 -2.09
CA ARG A 69 16.57 11.28 -2.93
C ARG A 69 15.61 10.10 -3.15
N GLU A 70 14.35 10.41 -3.35
CA GLU A 70 13.30 9.45 -3.64
C GLU A 70 13.41 8.89 -5.06
N SER A 71 12.85 7.70 -5.26
CA SER A 71 12.60 7.08 -6.57
C SER A 71 11.15 7.26 -7.02
N LEU A 72 10.27 7.62 -6.07
CA LEU A 72 8.85 7.85 -6.29
C LEU A 72 8.40 9.08 -5.50
N THR A 73 7.78 10.04 -6.16
CA THR A 73 7.11 11.19 -5.52
C THR A 73 5.61 10.99 -5.54
N VAL A 74 4.97 11.12 -4.38
CA VAL A 74 3.52 11.01 -4.20
C VAL A 74 2.94 12.40 -3.97
N THR A 75 2.06 12.85 -4.88
CA THR A 75 1.48 14.19 -4.88
C THR A 75 -0.03 14.15 -5.10
N THR A 76 -0.63 15.31 -5.25
CA THR A 76 -2.02 15.46 -5.70
C THR A 76 -2.07 16.02 -7.12
N MET A 77 -3.17 15.75 -7.80
CA MET A 77 -3.58 16.40 -9.05
C MET A 77 -5.00 16.95 -8.90
N VAL A 78 -5.38 17.76 -9.85
CA VAL A 78 -6.77 18.22 -10.01
C VAL A 78 -7.19 17.91 -11.43
N GLN A 79 -8.05 16.92 -11.59
CA GLN A 79 -8.64 16.61 -12.89
C GLN A 79 -9.76 17.61 -13.22
N GLN A 80 -9.73 18.15 -14.42
CA GLN A 80 -10.78 19.10 -14.85
C GLN A 80 -12.08 18.40 -15.28
N GLN A 81 -11.99 17.11 -15.63
CA GLN A 81 -13.15 16.28 -15.97
C GLN A 81 -13.05 14.97 -15.21
N GLY A 82 -13.97 14.76 -14.27
CA GLY A 82 -13.98 13.62 -13.38
C GLY A 82 -13.96 12.26 -14.08
N GLY A 83 -13.39 11.28 -13.40
CA GLY A 83 -13.36 9.88 -13.83
C GLY A 83 -12.05 9.17 -13.53
N VAL A 84 -10.94 9.89 -13.44
CA VAL A 84 -9.64 9.34 -13.03
C VAL A 84 -9.41 9.63 -11.56
N LEU A 85 -9.25 8.58 -10.75
CA LEU A 85 -9.06 8.71 -9.29
C LEU A 85 -7.61 9.04 -8.94
N ALA A 86 -6.68 8.38 -9.62
CA ALA A 86 -5.25 8.53 -9.43
C ALA A 86 -4.52 8.17 -10.72
N ASP A 87 -3.23 8.42 -10.76
CA ASP A 87 -2.33 7.90 -11.78
C ASP A 87 -0.93 7.64 -11.21
N ALA A 88 -0.20 6.71 -11.82
CA ALA A 88 1.20 6.48 -11.56
C ALA A 88 1.98 6.24 -12.84
N GLU A 89 3.24 6.71 -12.87
CA GLU A 89 4.16 6.45 -13.96
C GLU A 89 4.73 5.04 -13.83
N LEU A 90 4.73 4.30 -14.94
CA LEU A 90 5.42 3.02 -15.00
C LEU A 90 6.93 3.23 -15.24
N PRO A 91 7.77 2.36 -14.68
CA PRO A 91 9.22 2.50 -14.81
C PRO A 91 9.70 2.60 -16.26
N TYR A 92 9.08 1.86 -17.17
CA TYR A 92 9.50 1.81 -18.58
C TYR A 92 9.02 3.01 -19.44
N LEU A 93 7.97 3.70 -19.01
CA LEU A 93 7.47 4.87 -19.76
C LEU A 93 8.34 6.09 -19.55
N THR A 94 8.99 6.17 -18.43
CA THR A 94 9.76 7.38 -18.10
C THR A 94 11.16 7.38 -18.66
N GLY A 95 11.83 6.23 -18.76
CA GLY A 95 13.22 6.11 -19.22
C GLY A 95 14.18 7.11 -18.56
N ARG A 96 13.78 7.71 -17.41
CA ARG A 96 14.39 8.87 -16.79
C ARG A 96 15.16 8.48 -15.54
N THR A 97 16.12 9.32 -15.19
CA THR A 97 16.80 9.33 -13.90
C THR A 97 16.02 10.10 -12.81
N THR A 98 14.87 10.67 -13.17
CA THR A 98 14.00 11.42 -12.24
C THR A 98 13.03 10.47 -11.52
N PRO A 99 12.58 10.81 -10.30
CA PRO A 99 11.59 10.04 -9.58
C PRO A 99 10.31 9.82 -10.38
N LEU A 100 9.72 8.63 -10.29
CA LEU A 100 8.37 8.37 -10.78
C LEU A 100 7.37 9.27 -10.06
N GLN A 101 6.30 9.63 -10.75
CA GLN A 101 5.21 10.41 -10.16
C GLN A 101 4.00 9.50 -9.93
N MET A 102 3.40 9.64 -8.74
CA MET A 102 2.09 9.11 -8.42
C MET A 102 1.22 10.25 -7.90
N ARG A 103 -0.01 10.40 -8.44
CA ARG A 103 -0.85 11.54 -8.14
C ARG A 103 -2.27 11.09 -7.82
N PHE A 104 -2.87 11.65 -6.76
CA PHE A 104 -4.25 11.41 -6.35
C PHE A 104 -5.11 12.64 -6.64
N ASP A 105 -6.31 12.44 -7.17
CA ASP A 105 -7.22 13.58 -7.44
C ASP A 105 -7.72 14.16 -6.12
N ALA A 106 -7.38 15.44 -5.89
CA ALA A 106 -7.77 16.20 -4.71
C ALA A 106 -9.29 16.53 -4.66
N ARG A 107 -10.06 16.21 -5.70
CA ARG A 107 -11.51 16.45 -5.74
C ARG A 107 -12.34 15.23 -5.39
N GLU A 108 -11.72 14.05 -5.32
CA GLU A 108 -12.45 12.82 -5.04
C GLU A 108 -12.81 12.69 -3.55
N PRO A 109 -13.99 12.11 -3.26
CA PRO A 109 -14.45 11.91 -1.90
C PRO A 109 -13.79 10.68 -1.26
N TRP A 110 -12.53 10.82 -0.90
CA TRP A 110 -11.72 9.73 -0.32
C TRP A 110 -12.28 9.24 1.03
N ALA A 111 -12.07 7.96 1.31
CA ALA A 111 -12.35 7.33 2.59
C ALA A 111 -11.23 6.39 3.00
N VAL A 112 -11.09 6.21 4.31
CA VAL A 112 -10.13 5.30 4.96
C VAL A 112 -10.89 4.30 5.82
N GLY A 113 -10.36 3.09 5.92
CA GLY A 113 -10.96 1.99 6.69
C GLY A 113 -12.00 1.20 5.89
N GLN A 114 -12.63 0.25 6.57
CA GLN A 114 -13.67 -0.62 6.00
C GLN A 114 -14.88 -0.66 6.94
N PRO A 115 -16.11 -0.76 6.43
CA PRO A 115 -16.48 -0.76 5.01
C PRO A 115 -16.38 0.63 4.37
N ILE A 116 -16.07 0.69 3.08
CA ILE A 116 -16.07 1.95 2.34
C ILE A 116 -17.52 2.36 2.04
N PRO A 117 -17.97 3.57 2.42
CA PRO A 117 -19.30 4.06 2.08
C PRO A 117 -19.54 4.10 0.56
N ALA A 118 -20.76 3.84 0.12
CA ALA A 118 -21.10 3.69 -1.30
C ALA A 118 -20.77 4.92 -2.19
N ASN A 119 -20.72 6.11 -1.60
CA ASN A 119 -20.41 7.38 -2.28
C ASN A 119 -18.97 7.83 -2.06
N ARG A 120 -18.09 6.98 -1.54
CA ARG A 120 -16.70 7.29 -1.23
C ARG A 120 -15.76 6.37 -2.00
N ILE A 121 -14.51 6.78 -2.08
CA ILE A 121 -13.41 6.04 -2.73
C ILE A 121 -12.43 5.57 -1.67
N GLY A 122 -12.16 4.28 -1.63
CA GLY A 122 -11.18 3.69 -0.71
C GLY A 122 -9.76 4.08 -1.09
N LEU A 123 -9.12 4.92 -0.29
CA LEU A 123 -7.77 5.41 -0.57
C LEU A 123 -6.75 4.26 -0.66
N GLN A 124 -6.83 3.27 0.23
CA GLN A 124 -5.89 2.16 0.25
C GLN A 124 -5.95 1.34 -1.05
N VAL A 125 -7.15 1.00 -1.50
CA VAL A 125 -7.36 0.21 -2.73
C VAL A 125 -6.75 0.91 -3.95
N VAL A 126 -6.98 2.23 -4.06
CA VAL A 126 -6.40 3.02 -5.15
C VAL A 126 -4.88 3.12 -5.01
N ALA A 127 -4.36 3.33 -3.81
CA ALA A 127 -2.91 3.37 -3.57
C ALA A 127 -2.24 2.02 -3.91
N GLU A 128 -2.86 0.89 -3.57
CA GLU A 128 -2.38 -0.44 -3.94
C GLU A 128 -2.36 -0.63 -5.46
N HIS A 129 -3.41 -0.18 -6.17
CA HIS A 129 -3.47 -0.22 -7.64
C HIS A 129 -2.33 0.59 -8.27
N GLU A 130 -2.15 1.85 -7.87
CA GLU A 130 -1.11 2.72 -8.39
C GLU A 130 0.30 2.21 -8.08
N LEU A 131 0.52 1.61 -6.91
CA LEU A 131 1.77 0.93 -6.58
C LEU A 131 2.03 -0.27 -7.50
N GLY A 132 0.98 -0.97 -7.97
CA GLY A 132 1.10 -1.99 -9.01
C GLY A 132 1.74 -1.44 -10.29
N HIS A 133 1.33 -0.25 -10.74
CA HIS A 133 1.96 0.44 -11.87
C HIS A 133 3.41 0.82 -11.58
N VAL A 134 3.72 1.33 -10.40
CA VAL A 134 5.11 1.60 -9.97
C VAL A 134 5.96 0.32 -10.02
N LEU A 135 5.37 -0.84 -9.73
CA LEU A 135 6.02 -2.14 -9.88
C LEU A 135 6.09 -2.66 -11.33
N GLY A 136 5.61 -1.88 -12.29
CA GLY A 136 5.65 -2.23 -13.72
C GLY A 136 4.52 -3.16 -14.17
N LEU A 137 3.43 -3.25 -13.40
CA LEU A 137 2.21 -3.93 -13.84
C LEU A 137 1.39 -2.99 -14.73
N ASP A 138 0.91 -3.53 -15.83
CA ASP A 138 -0.09 -2.89 -16.68
C ASP A 138 -1.50 -3.24 -16.21
N HIS A 139 -2.53 -2.59 -16.77
CA HIS A 139 -3.90 -3.03 -16.57
C HIS A 139 -4.08 -4.46 -17.08
N GLY A 140 -4.72 -5.31 -16.29
CA GLY A 140 -4.98 -6.70 -16.64
C GLY A 140 -5.64 -7.45 -15.49
N GLY A 141 -5.95 -8.73 -15.75
CA GLY A 141 -6.62 -9.56 -14.75
C GLY A 141 -8.04 -9.10 -14.42
N THR A 142 -8.58 -9.67 -13.36
CA THR A 142 -9.93 -9.38 -12.85
C THR A 142 -9.92 -8.78 -11.46
N ASP A 143 -8.74 -8.66 -10.87
CA ASP A 143 -8.53 -8.29 -9.48
C ASP A 143 -8.08 -6.82 -9.34
N LEU A 144 -6.94 -6.57 -8.69
CA LEU A 144 -6.51 -5.21 -8.35
C LEU A 144 -6.21 -4.35 -9.59
N MET A 145 -5.53 -4.91 -10.61
CA MET A 145 -5.05 -4.13 -11.77
C MET A 145 -6.09 -3.94 -12.88
N ARG A 146 -7.37 -4.19 -12.65
CA ARG A 146 -8.41 -3.85 -13.60
C ARG A 146 -8.61 -2.33 -13.68
N PRO A 147 -8.97 -1.76 -14.85
CA PRO A 147 -9.04 -0.30 -15.03
C PRO A 147 -10.23 0.38 -14.34
N THR A 148 -11.22 -0.39 -13.86
CA THR A 148 -12.42 0.12 -13.22
C THR A 148 -12.40 -0.11 -11.72
N TYR A 149 -12.76 0.91 -10.93
CA TYR A 149 -12.74 0.86 -9.48
C TYR A 149 -13.84 -0.04 -8.88
N ASP A 150 -13.46 -0.89 -7.95
CA ASP A 150 -14.34 -1.60 -7.02
C ASP A 150 -13.70 -1.56 -5.62
N PRO A 151 -14.43 -1.15 -4.57
CA PRO A 151 -13.86 -1.07 -3.22
C PRO A 151 -13.40 -2.41 -2.61
N ARG A 152 -13.72 -3.52 -3.27
CA ARG A 152 -13.35 -4.89 -2.85
C ARG A 152 -12.12 -5.43 -3.57
N MET A 153 -11.49 -4.64 -4.45
CA MET A 153 -10.27 -5.06 -5.16
C MET A 153 -9.16 -5.35 -4.17
N THR A 154 -8.41 -6.40 -4.46
CA THR A 154 -7.24 -6.83 -3.69
C THR A 154 -6.18 -7.40 -4.63
N ILE A 155 -4.94 -7.52 -4.17
CA ILE A 155 -3.89 -8.20 -4.93
C ILE A 155 -4.28 -9.67 -5.14
N GLY A 156 -4.62 -10.04 -6.37
CA GLY A 156 -5.02 -11.37 -6.76
C GLY A 156 -3.85 -12.27 -7.18
N ASP A 157 -4.17 -13.48 -7.63
CA ASP A 157 -3.16 -14.45 -8.02
C ASP A 157 -2.40 -14.02 -9.30
N TRP A 158 -3.07 -13.32 -10.21
CA TRP A 158 -2.44 -12.84 -11.43
C TRP A 158 -1.34 -11.80 -11.11
N GLU A 159 -1.63 -10.82 -10.28
CA GLU A 159 -0.66 -9.81 -9.85
C GLU A 159 0.48 -10.46 -9.06
N ARG A 160 0.17 -11.37 -8.13
CA ARG A 160 1.17 -12.12 -7.34
C ARG A 160 2.16 -12.86 -8.22
N GLN A 161 1.66 -13.61 -9.19
CA GLN A 161 2.52 -14.35 -10.12
C GLN A 161 3.49 -13.44 -10.86
N LEU A 162 3.00 -12.33 -11.39
CA LEU A 162 3.82 -11.38 -12.15
C LEU A 162 4.91 -10.72 -11.30
N VAL A 163 4.57 -10.24 -10.10
CA VAL A 163 5.56 -9.58 -9.24
C VAL A 163 6.53 -10.55 -8.61
N VAL A 164 6.11 -11.77 -8.28
CA VAL A 164 7.03 -12.82 -7.80
C VAL A 164 7.98 -13.26 -8.90
N GLN A 165 7.49 -13.41 -10.13
CA GLN A 165 8.36 -13.71 -11.28
C GLN A 165 9.39 -12.59 -11.51
N ALA A 166 8.98 -11.33 -11.35
CA ALA A 166 9.86 -10.19 -11.57
C ALA A 166 10.87 -10.00 -10.44
N TYR A 167 10.42 -10.03 -9.19
CA TYR A 167 11.15 -9.55 -8.02
C TYR A 167 11.50 -10.64 -7.00
N GLY A 168 11.04 -11.86 -7.20
CA GLY A 168 11.16 -12.97 -6.23
C GLY A 168 10.09 -12.95 -5.16
N PRO A 169 10.07 -13.97 -4.28
CA PRO A 169 9.13 -14.05 -3.17
C PRO A 169 9.38 -12.95 -2.14
N PRO A 170 8.39 -12.68 -1.27
CA PRO A 170 8.55 -11.70 -0.20
C PRO A 170 9.71 -12.09 0.72
N LYS A 171 10.41 -11.08 1.22
CA LYS A 171 11.46 -11.30 2.22
C LYS A 171 10.82 -11.80 3.52
N PRO A 172 11.46 -12.75 4.25
CA PRO A 172 11.01 -13.10 5.57
C PRO A 172 10.94 -11.83 6.44
N LYS A 173 9.79 -11.58 7.06
CA LYS A 173 9.71 -10.52 8.07
C LYS A 173 10.64 -10.91 9.20
N THR A 174 11.70 -10.13 9.44
CA THR A 174 12.46 -10.25 10.68
C THR A 174 11.48 -10.01 11.83
N PRO A 175 11.33 -10.96 12.77
CA PRO A 175 10.47 -10.71 13.92
C PRO A 175 10.98 -9.43 14.58
N THR A 176 10.09 -8.46 14.77
CA THR A 176 10.42 -7.27 15.56
C THR A 176 10.94 -7.77 16.90
N PRO A 177 12.15 -7.36 17.35
CA PRO A 177 12.60 -7.73 18.67
C PRO A 177 11.49 -7.35 19.66
N VAL A 178 10.94 -8.32 20.36
CA VAL A 178 10.01 -8.06 21.46
C VAL A 178 10.80 -7.27 22.48
N ASP A 179 10.37 -6.04 22.76
CA ASP A 179 11.01 -5.21 23.76
C ASP A 179 10.86 -5.95 25.12
N PRO A 180 11.95 -6.46 25.70
CA PRO A 180 11.86 -7.23 26.94
C PRO A 180 11.35 -6.39 28.13
N VAL A 181 11.31 -5.06 27.98
CA VAL A 181 10.81 -4.13 29.00
C VAL A 181 9.29 -4.09 29.00
N ALA A 182 8.62 -4.19 27.85
CA ALA A 182 7.16 -4.23 27.79
C ALA A 182 6.58 -5.50 28.41
N ASP A 183 7.27 -6.63 28.28
CA ASP A 183 6.86 -7.89 28.92
C ASP A 183 7.07 -7.86 30.45
N GLN A 184 8.12 -7.16 30.95
CA GLN A 184 8.35 -7.04 32.39
C GLN A 184 7.35 -6.16 33.13
N GLU A 185 6.81 -5.11 32.51
CA GLU A 185 5.76 -4.29 33.11
C GLU A 185 4.42 -5.05 33.19
N LEU A 186 4.09 -5.87 32.22
CA LEU A 186 2.90 -6.72 32.27
C LEU A 186 2.97 -7.74 33.40
N PHE A 187 4.13 -8.36 33.63
CA PHE A 187 4.36 -9.30 34.73
C PHE A 187 4.34 -8.65 36.11
N ARG A 188 4.76 -7.38 36.23
CA ARG A 188 4.74 -6.65 37.53
C ARG A 188 3.33 -6.28 37.98
N LEU A 189 2.42 -5.95 37.07
CA LEU A 189 1.04 -5.61 37.41
C LEU A 189 0.24 -6.82 37.93
N VAL A 190 0.53 -8.00 37.44
CA VAL A 190 -0.16 -9.26 37.82
C VAL A 190 0.29 -9.76 39.19
N SER A 191 1.53 -9.50 39.60
CA SER A 191 2.08 -9.97 40.90
C SER A 191 1.51 -9.25 42.13
N ARG A 192 0.91 -8.07 41.97
CA ARG A 192 0.36 -7.28 43.12
C ARG A 192 -1.03 -7.71 43.58
N ALA A 193 -1.76 -8.52 42.82
CA ALA A 193 -3.14 -8.90 43.11
C ALA A 193 -3.31 -10.28 43.77
N GLY A 194 -2.24 -10.95 44.19
CA GLY A 194 -2.33 -12.15 45.06
C GLY A 194 -2.96 -13.39 44.43
N GLY A 195 -2.99 -13.48 43.11
CA GLY A 195 -3.43 -14.68 42.39
C GLY A 195 -2.63 -14.86 41.09
N LEU A 196 -2.26 -16.08 40.77
CA LEU A 196 -1.58 -16.42 39.51
C LEU A 196 -2.59 -16.26 38.37
N VAL A 197 -2.52 -15.14 37.64
CA VAL A 197 -3.28 -14.93 36.42
C VAL A 197 -2.30 -14.93 35.26
N LEU A 198 -2.38 -15.94 34.40
CA LEU A 198 -1.67 -15.93 33.13
C LEU A 198 -2.44 -15.07 32.15
N LEU A 199 -1.94 -13.87 31.84
CA LEU A 199 -2.46 -13.06 30.72
C LEU A 199 -1.79 -13.55 29.42
N VAL A 200 -2.61 -14.09 28.56
CA VAL A 200 -2.19 -14.50 27.22
C VAL A 200 -2.74 -13.47 26.24
N ARG A 201 -1.91 -13.02 25.28
CA ARG A 201 -2.25 -12.09 24.19
C ARG A 201 -3.62 -12.39 23.59
N GLU A 202 -4.28 -11.36 23.04
CA GLU A 202 -5.54 -11.48 22.30
C GLU A 202 -5.63 -12.74 21.46
N GLY A 203 -6.60 -13.58 21.75
CA GLY A 203 -6.89 -14.83 21.06
C GLY A 203 -6.70 -16.11 21.85
N LEU A 204 -6.28 -16.04 23.11
CA LEU A 204 -6.11 -17.22 23.98
C LEU A 204 -7.02 -17.14 25.21
N THR A 205 -7.64 -18.25 25.53
CA THR A 205 -8.57 -18.42 26.65
C THR A 205 -7.83 -18.46 27.99
N VAL A 206 -8.37 -17.75 29.00
CA VAL A 206 -7.84 -17.79 30.36
C VAL A 206 -8.36 -19.06 31.07
N GLU A 207 -7.50 -20.00 31.42
CA GLU A 207 -7.83 -21.08 32.34
C GLU A 207 -7.40 -20.72 33.76
N ARG A 208 -8.33 -20.86 34.71
CA ARG A 208 -8.08 -20.69 36.12
C ARG A 208 -7.57 -22.01 36.71
N MET A 209 -6.33 -22.05 37.14
CA MET A 209 -5.86 -23.18 37.98
C MET A 209 -6.28 -22.92 39.43
N GLN A 210 -6.96 -23.91 40.01
CA GLN A 210 -7.29 -24.01 41.44
C GLN A 210 -6.07 -24.39 42.27
#